data_091e2a7f050af62e4554bdaefb99bf3d
#
_entry.id   091e2a7f050af62e4554bdaefb99bf3d
#
_cell.length_a   1.000
_cell.length_b   1.000
_cell.length_c   1.000
_cell.angle_alpha   90.00
_cell.angle_beta   90.00
_cell.angle_gamma   90.00
#
_symmetry.space_group_name_H-M   'P 1'
#
loop_
_entity.id
_entity.type
_entity.pdbx_description
1 polymer ?
#
loop_
_entity_poly.entity_id
_entity_poly.type
_entity_poly.pdbx_seq_one_letter_code
_entity_poly.pdbx_strand_id
1 'polypeptide(L)'
;MSTMKCKHFGTTTALITALFAVPSAGFTLPSTTPTRSVRSVQVDVSTKSTSQDAVLLLNLFEETKPEDVFKDMLKPEQSLDIIRDLDGRPLSKEYFAEKMGIPIATVESYTCPGEDAFRGLMSNACRVRLVPGGETAFYKHIVFETLGHAQEKLNKAPHKLVRDSQSYQVVASFLLSKACQTMTEQTGVQIPKCYDAQLEPNHENPMESKFSFLFEDFSPADGWYQEWLLDDAESCEAALSTFAKIHAYFWTGSDFWKDTEAAEELEEGVWKSGSYVQPKAQGADQWKKVAAEWTSKKMKFETELSSFDYWDNLGERLESVAEECGHVAHPFANDHSALFEEYRKYRTFTHGDPKQANLLFHKSNDPSNKLPQLGLIDFQWSGFGLAATDIAHFITSAVHADQLVNGGEEILMKYYFGELQKHLTEFGAYPTAEDASTNYSYETFLEQYEVGVLDICRLMIAYTWERFTEPVEKDDEAGCARTMNKTSYNKSISNAVWLMSRCDEILKSRGV
;
A
#
# COMPACT_ATOMS: atom_id res chain seq x y z
N MET A 1 16.81 -14.09 50.33
CA MET A 1 17.94 -14.96 50.05
C MET A 1 17.39 -16.24 49.41
N SER A 2 17.40 -16.34 48.13
CA SER A 2 17.37 -17.61 47.39
C SER A 2 17.83 -17.32 45.96
N THR A 3 18.98 -17.82 45.67
CA THR A 3 19.70 -17.71 44.39
C THR A 3 19.14 -18.72 43.41
N MET A 4 18.71 -18.26 42.24
CA MET A 4 18.38 -19.13 41.12
C MET A 4 19.47 -19.03 40.07
N LYS A 5 20.05 -20.20 39.76
CA LYS A 5 21.22 -20.42 38.88
C LYS A 5 20.79 -20.41 37.41
N CYS A 6 21.53 -19.69 36.59
CA CYS A 6 21.58 -19.87 35.13
C CYS A 6 22.00 -21.30 34.77
N LYS A 7 21.27 -21.91 33.85
CA LYS A 7 21.71 -23.11 33.12
C LYS A 7 22.10 -22.75 31.70
N HIS A 8 23.36 -22.96 31.39
CA HIS A 8 23.89 -23.01 30.04
C HIS A 8 23.26 -24.19 29.27
N PHE A 9 22.81 -23.93 28.06
CA PHE A 9 22.61 -24.99 27.07
C PHE A 9 23.70 -24.90 25.99
N GLY A 10 24.42 -25.99 25.91
CA GLY A 10 25.55 -26.16 25.00
C GLY A 10 25.08 -26.51 23.58
N THR A 11 25.83 -25.99 22.65
CA THR A 11 25.86 -26.32 21.22
C THR A 11 26.06 -27.82 20.99
N THR A 12 25.18 -28.41 20.13
CA THR A 12 25.51 -29.68 19.47
C THR A 12 25.15 -29.56 17.98
N THR A 13 26.17 -29.38 17.18
CA THR A 13 26.12 -29.43 15.72
C THR A 13 26.02 -30.89 15.29
N ALA A 14 24.92 -31.26 14.64
CA ALA A 14 24.82 -32.56 13.96
C ALA A 14 24.70 -32.32 12.45
N LEU A 15 25.79 -32.63 11.75
CA LEU A 15 25.83 -32.77 10.29
C LEU A 15 25.07 -34.04 9.90
N ILE A 16 23.99 -33.90 9.13
CA ILE A 16 23.37 -35.03 8.41
C ILE A 16 23.50 -34.76 6.92
N THR A 17 24.47 -35.45 6.31
CA THR A 17 24.62 -35.56 4.85
C THR A 17 23.73 -36.71 4.39
N ALA A 18 22.62 -36.41 3.71
CA ALA A 18 21.81 -37.41 3.02
C ALA A 18 22.00 -37.27 1.51
N LEU A 19 22.75 -38.23 0.95
CA LEU A 19 22.82 -38.51 -0.49
C LEU A 19 21.47 -39.14 -0.93
N PHE A 20 20.79 -38.50 -1.85
CA PHE A 20 19.77 -39.17 -2.66
C PHE A 20 20.24 -39.23 -4.12
N ALA A 21 20.55 -40.43 -4.57
CA ALA A 21 20.75 -40.77 -5.96
C ALA A 21 19.37 -40.88 -6.65
N VAL A 22 19.18 -40.14 -7.74
CA VAL A 22 18.02 -40.29 -8.63
C VAL A 22 18.47 -41.04 -9.87
N PRO A 23 17.77 -42.11 -10.30
CA PRO A 23 18.13 -42.81 -11.51
C PRO A 23 17.68 -42.06 -12.77
N SER A 24 18.60 -41.91 -13.69
CA SER A 24 18.38 -41.37 -15.03
C SER A 24 17.55 -42.35 -15.88
N ALA A 25 16.31 -41.92 -16.23
CA ALA A 25 15.56 -42.56 -17.32
C ALA A 25 15.75 -41.72 -18.58
N GLY A 26 16.39 -42.29 -19.58
CA GLY A 26 16.60 -41.64 -20.88
C GLY A 26 15.31 -41.53 -21.69
N PHE A 27 15.06 -40.35 -22.19
CA PHE A 27 14.14 -40.14 -23.30
C PHE A 27 14.90 -39.53 -24.47
N THR A 28 14.97 -40.30 -25.55
CA THR A 28 15.43 -39.86 -26.86
C THR A 28 14.36 -39.08 -27.58
N LEU A 29 14.65 -37.83 -27.93
CA LEU A 29 13.86 -37.04 -28.85
C LEU A 29 14.40 -37.15 -30.27
N PRO A 30 13.56 -37.25 -31.31
CA PRO A 30 14.02 -37.25 -32.68
C PRO A 30 14.35 -35.83 -33.17
N SER A 31 15.51 -35.75 -33.81
CA SER A 31 16.01 -34.56 -34.51
C SER A 31 15.22 -34.29 -35.77
N THR A 32 14.60 -33.09 -35.89
CA THR A 32 14.34 -32.50 -37.20
C THR A 32 14.64 -31.00 -37.11
N THR A 33 15.77 -30.64 -37.64
CA THR A 33 16.15 -29.28 -38.00
C THR A 33 15.54 -28.87 -39.33
N PRO A 34 15.04 -27.66 -39.47
CA PRO A 34 15.22 -26.92 -40.70
C PRO A 34 16.08 -25.68 -40.46
N THR A 35 17.23 -25.72 -41.07
CA THR A 35 18.13 -24.59 -41.29
C THR A 35 17.39 -23.47 -42.02
N ARG A 36 17.24 -22.31 -41.39
CA ARG A 36 16.91 -21.06 -42.07
C ARG A 36 18.09 -20.10 -41.88
N SER A 37 18.72 -19.82 -43.05
CA SER A 37 19.84 -18.89 -43.18
C SER A 37 19.46 -17.48 -42.73
N VAL A 38 20.19 -16.95 -41.76
CA VAL A 38 20.17 -15.53 -41.43
C VAL A 38 21.02 -14.81 -42.47
N ARG A 39 20.40 -14.06 -43.37
CA ARG A 39 21.10 -13.08 -44.20
C ARG A 39 21.51 -11.90 -43.33
N SER A 40 22.80 -11.73 -43.14
CA SER A 40 23.40 -10.50 -42.63
C SER A 40 23.16 -9.40 -43.70
N VAL A 41 22.42 -8.37 -43.30
CA VAL A 41 22.33 -7.13 -44.06
C VAL A 41 23.50 -6.28 -43.63
N GLN A 42 24.54 -6.21 -44.44
CA GLN A 42 25.56 -5.16 -44.37
C GLN A 42 24.92 -3.85 -44.77
N VAL A 43 24.81 -2.91 -43.87
CA VAL A 43 24.47 -1.53 -44.18
C VAL A 43 25.76 -0.80 -44.50
N ASP A 44 25.89 -0.42 -45.77
CA ASP A 44 26.98 0.38 -46.29
C ASP A 44 26.79 1.83 -45.83
N VAL A 45 27.60 2.31 -44.90
CA VAL A 45 27.56 3.69 -44.39
C VAL A 45 28.52 4.52 -45.21
N SER A 46 28.05 5.03 -46.33
CA SER A 46 28.73 6.10 -47.08
C SER A 46 27.70 7.14 -47.54
N THR A 47 27.32 8.03 -46.67
CA THR A 47 26.89 9.38 -47.05
C THR A 47 27.12 10.34 -45.90
N LYS A 48 27.77 11.46 -46.19
CA LYS A 48 28.13 12.56 -45.33
C LYS A 48 26.85 13.11 -44.66
N SER A 49 26.64 12.83 -43.38
CA SER A 49 25.66 13.52 -42.54
C SER A 49 26.31 14.82 -42.04
N THR A 50 25.64 15.93 -42.25
CA THR A 50 26.08 17.26 -41.81
C THR A 50 25.89 17.41 -40.32
N SER A 51 26.73 18.22 -39.67
CA SER A 51 26.82 18.41 -38.20
C SER A 51 25.50 18.87 -37.53
N GLN A 52 24.45 19.17 -38.28
CA GLN A 52 23.15 19.56 -37.75
C GLN A 52 22.26 18.36 -37.34
N ASP A 53 22.40 17.20 -37.98
CA ASP A 53 21.61 16.02 -37.65
C ASP A 53 22.12 15.32 -36.37
N ALA A 54 23.42 15.45 -36.08
CA ALA A 54 24.00 14.93 -34.83
C ALA A 54 23.60 15.76 -33.61
N VAL A 55 23.37 17.06 -33.78
CA VAL A 55 22.87 17.93 -32.70
C VAL A 55 21.39 17.70 -32.43
N LEU A 56 20.59 17.34 -33.43
CA LEU A 56 19.17 17.02 -33.26
C LEU A 56 18.97 15.69 -32.51
N LEU A 57 19.86 14.72 -32.71
CA LEU A 57 19.82 13.42 -32.01
C LEU A 57 20.37 13.51 -30.58
N LEU A 58 21.29 14.43 -30.29
CA LEU A 58 21.79 14.66 -28.93
C LEU A 58 20.80 15.44 -28.06
N ASN A 59 19.93 16.27 -28.65
CA ASN A 59 18.88 16.98 -27.93
C ASN A 59 17.64 16.10 -27.63
N LEU A 60 17.56 14.87 -28.15
CA LEU A 60 16.52 13.88 -27.82
C LEU A 60 16.88 13.04 -26.58
N PHE A 61 18.10 13.18 -26.05
CA PHE A 61 18.59 12.55 -24.83
C PHE A 61 18.95 13.53 -23.73
N GLU A 62 18.48 14.78 -23.78
CA GLU A 62 18.42 15.57 -22.56
C GLU A 62 17.49 14.85 -21.59
N GLU A 63 18.07 14.33 -20.51
CA GLU A 63 17.39 13.78 -19.37
C GLU A 63 16.25 14.72 -18.99
N THR A 64 15.01 14.30 -19.24
CA THR A 64 13.84 14.93 -18.66
C THR A 64 14.03 14.84 -17.15
N LYS A 65 14.38 15.99 -16.54
CA LYS A 65 14.55 16.06 -15.09
C LYS A 65 13.25 15.56 -14.44
N PRO A 66 13.32 14.86 -13.31
CA PRO A 66 12.14 14.44 -12.57
C PRO A 66 11.12 15.56 -12.34
N GLU A 67 11.56 16.81 -12.29
CA GLU A 67 10.74 18.02 -12.17
C GLU A 67 9.83 18.29 -13.37
N ASP A 68 10.21 17.87 -14.59
CA ASP A 68 9.39 18.10 -15.78
C ASP A 68 8.28 17.05 -15.95
N VAL A 69 8.47 15.84 -15.41
CA VAL A 69 7.41 14.83 -15.36
C VAL A 69 6.27 15.26 -14.43
N PHE A 70 6.56 16.01 -13.38
CA PHE A 70 5.54 16.55 -12.47
C PHE A 70 4.85 17.82 -12.99
N LYS A 71 5.50 18.61 -13.84
CA LYS A 71 4.85 19.78 -14.45
C LYS A 71 3.75 19.43 -15.43
N ASP A 72 3.85 18.30 -16.13
CA ASP A 72 2.76 17.80 -16.98
C ASP A 72 1.61 17.15 -16.18
N MET A 73 1.82 16.80 -14.91
CA MET A 73 0.75 16.32 -14.00
C MET A 73 -0.18 17.44 -13.49
N LEU A 74 0.18 18.71 -13.67
CA LEU A 74 -0.50 19.87 -13.10
C LEU A 74 -1.09 20.84 -14.14
N LYS A 75 -1.24 20.44 -15.40
CA LYS A 75 -1.95 21.27 -16.37
C LYS A 75 -3.47 21.06 -16.24
N PRO A 76 -4.23 22.07 -15.77
CA PRO A 76 -5.68 21.98 -15.59
C PRO A 76 -6.47 21.98 -16.91
N GLU A 77 -5.83 21.91 -18.06
CA GLU A 77 -6.42 22.30 -19.34
C GLU A 77 -6.95 21.17 -20.24
N GLN A 78 -7.29 20.01 -19.68
CA GLN A 78 -8.15 19.10 -20.42
C GLN A 78 -9.36 18.76 -19.55
N SER A 79 -10.44 19.55 -19.69
CA SER A 79 -11.76 19.11 -19.28
C SER A 79 -11.98 17.72 -19.91
N LEU A 80 -12.17 16.69 -19.09
CA LEU A 80 -12.67 15.42 -19.60
C LEU A 80 -14.15 15.61 -19.90
N ASP A 81 -14.46 16.36 -20.97
CA ASP A 81 -15.84 16.60 -21.40
C ASP A 81 -16.59 15.30 -21.70
N ILE A 82 -15.86 14.20 -21.86
CA ILE A 82 -16.43 12.90 -22.16
C ILE A 82 -15.63 11.81 -21.44
N ILE A 83 -16.28 11.14 -20.50
CA ILE A 83 -15.73 9.95 -19.84
C ILE A 83 -15.90 8.74 -20.76
N ARG A 84 -14.89 7.90 -20.83
CA ARG A 84 -14.86 6.74 -21.75
C ARG A 84 -14.81 5.43 -21.01
N ASP A 85 -15.41 4.39 -21.61
CA ASP A 85 -15.26 3.01 -21.17
C ASP A 85 -13.87 2.44 -21.54
N LEU A 86 -13.64 1.14 -21.27
CA LEU A 86 -12.37 0.46 -21.53
C LEU A 86 -12.07 0.32 -23.04
N ASP A 87 -13.07 0.40 -23.92
CA ASP A 87 -12.92 0.40 -25.37
C ASP A 87 -12.73 1.81 -25.96
N GLY A 88 -12.74 2.84 -25.12
CA GLY A 88 -12.62 4.23 -25.53
C GLY A 88 -13.94 4.86 -26.04
N ARG A 89 -15.09 4.21 -25.83
CA ARG A 89 -16.41 4.74 -26.19
C ARG A 89 -16.91 5.68 -25.10
N PRO A 90 -17.59 6.77 -25.46
CA PRO A 90 -18.21 7.65 -24.48
C PRO A 90 -19.21 6.91 -23.58
N LEU A 91 -19.07 7.06 -22.27
CA LEU A 91 -20.09 6.61 -21.33
C LEU A 91 -21.30 7.57 -21.39
N SER A 92 -22.49 7.02 -21.29
CA SER A 92 -23.71 7.79 -21.33
C SER A 92 -24.23 8.16 -19.94
N LYS A 93 -25.11 9.16 -19.85
CA LYS A 93 -25.78 9.51 -18.61
C LYS A 93 -26.64 8.35 -18.07
N GLU A 94 -27.19 7.54 -18.96
CA GLU A 94 -27.99 6.36 -18.62
C GLU A 94 -27.13 5.33 -17.87
N TYR A 95 -25.88 5.13 -18.28
CA TYR A 95 -24.95 4.25 -17.58
C TYR A 95 -24.77 4.68 -16.11
N PHE A 96 -24.44 5.94 -15.89
CA PHE A 96 -24.24 6.44 -14.52
C PHE A 96 -25.53 6.36 -13.69
N ALA A 97 -26.66 6.81 -14.25
CA ALA A 97 -27.94 6.79 -13.56
C ALA A 97 -28.35 5.36 -13.17
N GLU A 98 -28.23 4.41 -14.10
CA GLU A 98 -28.55 2.99 -13.86
C GLU A 98 -27.66 2.39 -12.74
N LYS A 99 -26.33 2.57 -12.84
CA LYS A 99 -25.40 2.00 -11.87
C LYS A 99 -25.54 2.61 -10.48
N MET A 100 -25.82 3.91 -10.40
CA MET A 100 -26.08 4.60 -9.13
C MET A 100 -27.50 4.37 -8.59
N GLY A 101 -28.38 3.71 -9.33
CA GLY A 101 -29.77 3.46 -8.93
C GLY A 101 -30.65 4.71 -8.96
N ILE A 102 -30.33 5.70 -9.82
CA ILE A 102 -31.04 6.96 -9.96
C ILE A 102 -32.02 6.83 -11.13
N PRO A 103 -33.28 7.32 -11.00
CA PRO A 103 -34.23 7.27 -12.10
C PRO A 103 -33.71 8.04 -13.33
N ILE A 104 -33.52 7.37 -14.46
CA ILE A 104 -32.97 7.97 -15.70
C ILE A 104 -33.74 9.22 -16.13
N ALA A 105 -35.07 9.24 -15.93
CA ALA A 105 -35.90 10.35 -16.28
C ALA A 105 -35.58 11.67 -15.52
N THR A 106 -34.87 11.59 -14.40
CA THR A 106 -34.44 12.75 -13.60
C THR A 106 -33.08 13.29 -14.01
N VAL A 107 -32.36 12.61 -14.89
CA VAL A 107 -31.00 12.98 -15.33
C VAL A 107 -31.00 13.52 -16.74
N GLU A 108 -30.63 14.80 -16.89
CA GLU A 108 -30.52 15.47 -18.19
C GLU A 108 -29.13 15.23 -18.83
N SER A 109 -28.08 15.31 -18.02
CA SER A 109 -26.69 15.16 -18.43
C SER A 109 -25.79 14.77 -17.25
N TYR A 110 -24.49 14.57 -17.50
CA TYR A 110 -23.47 14.54 -16.46
C TYR A 110 -22.33 15.50 -16.81
N THR A 111 -21.56 15.88 -15.79
CA THR A 111 -20.35 16.68 -15.95
C THR A 111 -19.19 16.02 -15.23
N CYS A 112 -17.96 16.28 -15.71
CA CYS A 112 -16.72 15.96 -15.02
C CYS A 112 -15.81 17.18 -15.16
N PRO A 113 -15.95 18.19 -14.29
CA PRO A 113 -15.11 19.38 -14.33
C PRO A 113 -13.63 19.03 -14.28
N GLY A 114 -12.79 19.81 -15.00
CA GLY A 114 -11.34 19.56 -15.04
C GLY A 114 -10.67 19.63 -13.66
N GLU A 115 -11.22 20.43 -12.74
CA GLU A 115 -10.83 20.51 -11.33
C GLU A 115 -11.14 19.23 -10.54
N ASP A 116 -12.09 18.42 -11.00
CA ASP A 116 -12.48 17.13 -10.43
C ASP A 116 -11.79 15.95 -11.13
N ALA A 117 -10.80 16.20 -11.99
CA ALA A 117 -10.00 15.18 -12.65
C ALA A 117 -8.71 14.91 -11.87
N PHE A 118 -8.46 13.65 -11.57
CA PHE A 118 -7.30 13.19 -10.79
C PHE A 118 -6.42 12.28 -11.63
N ARG A 119 -5.11 12.55 -11.64
CA ARG A 119 -4.12 11.65 -12.22
C ARG A 119 -3.33 10.98 -11.11
N GLY A 120 -3.55 9.67 -10.93
CA GLY A 120 -2.68 8.82 -10.13
C GLY A 120 -1.48 8.31 -10.93
N LEU A 121 -0.53 7.65 -10.25
CA LEU A 121 0.62 7.00 -10.90
C LEU A 121 0.17 5.92 -11.90
N MET A 122 -0.89 5.18 -11.56
CA MET A 122 -1.39 4.02 -12.32
C MET A 122 -2.87 4.13 -12.67
N SER A 123 -3.48 5.33 -12.62
CA SER A 123 -4.89 5.51 -12.96
C SER A 123 -5.20 6.95 -13.34
N ASN A 124 -6.22 7.12 -14.16
CA ASN A 124 -6.94 8.37 -14.31
C ASN A 124 -8.27 8.24 -13.55
N ALA A 125 -8.70 9.28 -12.90
CA ALA A 125 -9.96 9.27 -12.17
C ALA A 125 -10.64 10.63 -12.27
N CYS A 126 -11.96 10.66 -12.09
CA CYS A 126 -12.71 11.91 -12.05
C CYS A 126 -13.97 11.76 -11.20
N ARG A 127 -14.41 12.87 -10.65
CA ARG A 127 -15.74 13.00 -10.03
C ARG A 127 -16.77 13.26 -11.11
N VAL A 128 -17.71 12.35 -11.24
CA VAL A 128 -18.88 12.49 -12.11
C VAL A 128 -19.99 13.14 -11.32
N ARG A 129 -20.63 14.17 -11.88
CA ARG A 129 -21.77 14.86 -11.26
C ARG A 129 -22.97 14.78 -12.20
N LEU A 130 -24.08 14.26 -11.72
CA LEU A 130 -25.33 14.21 -12.46
C LEU A 130 -26.06 15.54 -12.40
N VAL A 131 -26.71 15.92 -13.50
CA VAL A 131 -27.41 17.18 -13.67
C VAL A 131 -28.87 16.88 -13.99
N PRO A 132 -29.84 17.54 -13.32
CA PRO A 132 -29.71 18.65 -12.36
C PRO A 132 -29.55 18.23 -10.89
N GLY A 133 -29.67 16.94 -10.55
CA GLY A 133 -29.75 16.44 -9.18
C GLY A 133 -28.51 16.73 -8.32
N GLY A 134 -27.32 16.75 -8.93
CA GLY A 134 -26.07 17.05 -8.23
C GLY A 134 -25.43 15.84 -7.56
N GLU A 135 -26.04 14.65 -7.64
CA GLU A 135 -25.47 13.40 -7.13
C GLU A 135 -24.12 13.12 -7.78
N THR A 136 -23.15 12.67 -6.97
CA THR A 136 -21.79 12.43 -7.42
C THR A 136 -21.40 10.98 -7.31
N ALA A 137 -20.47 10.57 -8.20
CA ALA A 137 -19.76 9.29 -8.15
C ALA A 137 -18.30 9.51 -8.54
N PHE A 138 -17.43 8.61 -8.11
CA PHE A 138 -16.02 8.65 -8.45
C PHE A 138 -15.70 7.57 -9.49
N TYR A 139 -15.34 7.97 -10.71
CA TYR A 139 -14.97 7.06 -11.79
C TYR A 139 -13.46 6.94 -11.90
N LYS A 140 -12.93 5.73 -11.75
CA LYS A 140 -11.50 5.41 -11.87
C LYS A 140 -11.28 4.57 -13.13
N HIS A 141 -10.37 5.02 -14.01
CA HIS A 141 -10.10 4.41 -15.31
C HIS A 141 -8.62 4.08 -15.43
N ILE A 142 -8.31 2.83 -15.76
CA ILE A 142 -6.96 2.29 -15.78
C ILE A 142 -6.76 1.54 -17.09
N VAL A 143 -5.95 2.09 -17.99
CA VAL A 143 -5.53 1.46 -19.25
C VAL A 143 -4.02 1.55 -19.30
N PHE A 144 -3.33 0.45 -19.01
CA PHE A 144 -1.87 0.45 -18.81
C PHE A 144 -1.11 1.01 -20.01
N GLU A 145 -1.55 0.71 -21.24
CA GLU A 145 -0.93 1.25 -22.47
C GLU A 145 -0.86 2.77 -22.53
N THR A 146 -1.78 3.46 -21.84
CA THR A 146 -1.86 4.93 -21.84
C THR A 146 -1.08 5.58 -20.69
N LEU A 147 -0.50 4.77 -19.78
CA LEU A 147 0.14 5.25 -18.57
C LEU A 147 1.67 5.19 -18.71
N GLY A 148 2.32 6.35 -18.71
CA GLY A 148 3.79 6.45 -18.80
C GLY A 148 4.51 5.65 -17.72
N HIS A 149 3.97 5.60 -16.49
CA HIS A 149 4.54 4.83 -15.39
C HIS A 149 4.43 3.30 -15.60
N ALA A 150 3.38 2.83 -16.28
CA ALA A 150 3.28 1.42 -16.68
C ALA A 150 4.35 1.05 -17.72
N GLN A 151 4.60 1.92 -18.70
CA GLN A 151 5.68 1.74 -19.66
C GLN A 151 7.07 1.73 -18.99
N GLU A 152 7.29 2.57 -17.99
CA GLU A 152 8.52 2.55 -17.22
C GLU A 152 8.70 1.22 -16.46
N LYS A 153 7.64 0.72 -15.82
CA LYS A 153 7.65 -0.58 -15.13
C LYS A 153 7.90 -1.73 -16.10
N LEU A 154 7.30 -1.70 -17.29
CA LEU A 154 7.56 -2.73 -18.31
C LEU A 154 9.05 -2.85 -18.62
N ASN A 155 9.74 -1.72 -18.75
CA ASN A 155 11.17 -1.69 -19.08
C ASN A 155 12.08 -2.09 -17.92
N LYS A 156 11.73 -1.69 -16.68
CA LYS A 156 12.61 -1.86 -15.50
C LYS A 156 12.26 -3.07 -14.63
N ALA A 157 10.98 -3.40 -14.50
CA ALA A 157 10.48 -4.42 -13.58
C ALA A 157 9.12 -4.97 -14.03
N PRO A 158 9.05 -5.74 -15.14
CA PRO A 158 7.78 -6.18 -15.75
C PRO A 158 6.89 -7.00 -14.80
N HIS A 159 7.47 -7.74 -13.85
CA HIS A 159 6.73 -8.45 -12.80
C HIS A 159 5.86 -7.52 -11.94
N LYS A 160 6.23 -6.23 -11.82
CA LYS A 160 5.42 -5.24 -11.08
C LYS A 160 4.13 -4.87 -11.82
N LEU A 161 4.07 -5.01 -13.15
CA LEU A 161 2.83 -4.80 -13.89
C LEU A 161 1.82 -5.94 -13.67
N VAL A 162 2.31 -7.19 -13.65
CA VAL A 162 1.46 -8.35 -13.31
C VAL A 162 0.84 -8.17 -11.93
N ARG A 163 1.66 -7.79 -10.95
CA ARG A 163 1.22 -7.48 -9.60
C ARG A 163 0.20 -6.34 -9.56
N ASP A 164 0.47 -5.24 -10.28
CA ASP A 164 -0.45 -4.11 -10.30
C ASP A 164 -1.78 -4.47 -11.00
N SER A 165 -1.76 -5.31 -12.04
CA SER A 165 -2.98 -5.87 -12.62
C SER A 165 -3.76 -6.71 -11.60
N GLN A 166 -3.08 -7.55 -10.82
CA GLN A 166 -3.70 -8.33 -9.75
C GLN A 166 -4.28 -7.43 -8.65
N SER A 167 -3.62 -6.32 -8.30
CA SER A 167 -4.09 -5.41 -7.26
C SER A 167 -5.46 -4.79 -7.58
N TYR A 168 -5.76 -4.51 -8.85
CA TYR A 168 -7.09 -4.04 -9.25
C TYR A 168 -8.16 -5.13 -9.18
N GLN A 169 -7.79 -6.38 -9.42
CA GLN A 169 -8.70 -7.51 -9.22
C GLN A 169 -9.04 -7.68 -7.73
N VAL A 170 -8.06 -7.49 -6.82
CA VAL A 170 -8.26 -7.48 -5.37
C VAL A 170 -9.27 -6.40 -4.95
N VAL A 171 -9.17 -5.18 -5.50
CA VAL A 171 -10.15 -4.09 -5.21
C VAL A 171 -11.56 -4.55 -5.54
N ALA A 172 -11.80 -5.08 -6.74
CA ALA A 172 -13.13 -5.52 -7.14
C ALA A 172 -13.62 -6.68 -6.26
N SER A 173 -12.76 -7.69 -6.07
CA SER A 173 -13.11 -8.87 -5.28
C SER A 173 -13.51 -8.50 -3.86
N PHE A 174 -12.77 -7.61 -3.19
CA PHE A 174 -13.10 -7.19 -1.84
C PHE A 174 -14.36 -6.32 -1.80
N LEU A 175 -14.41 -5.23 -2.59
CA LEU A 175 -15.50 -4.24 -2.51
C LEU A 175 -16.86 -4.78 -2.96
N LEU A 176 -16.88 -5.81 -3.82
CA LEU A 176 -18.12 -6.46 -4.27
C LEU A 176 -18.49 -7.68 -3.43
N SER A 177 -17.64 -8.12 -2.48
CA SER A 177 -17.83 -9.31 -1.69
C SER A 177 -18.91 -9.13 -0.61
N LYS A 178 -19.51 -10.24 -0.23
CA LYS A 178 -20.35 -10.35 0.95
C LYS A 178 -19.59 -9.98 2.23
N ALA A 179 -18.30 -10.30 2.29
CA ALA A 179 -17.43 -9.96 3.42
C ALA A 179 -17.34 -8.44 3.65
N CYS A 180 -17.14 -7.64 2.60
CA CYS A 180 -17.12 -6.17 2.70
C CYS A 180 -18.49 -5.63 3.13
N GLN A 181 -19.58 -6.12 2.52
CA GLN A 181 -20.93 -5.68 2.85
C GLN A 181 -21.25 -5.96 4.32
N THR A 182 -21.08 -7.18 4.79
CA THR A 182 -21.42 -7.55 6.17
C THR A 182 -20.52 -6.84 7.19
N MET A 183 -19.25 -6.65 6.87
CA MET A 183 -18.34 -5.88 7.71
C MET A 183 -18.81 -4.43 7.86
N THR A 184 -19.12 -3.73 6.77
CA THR A 184 -19.62 -2.34 6.84
C THR A 184 -20.94 -2.23 7.62
N GLU A 185 -21.86 -3.15 7.42
CA GLU A 185 -23.14 -3.20 8.14
C GLU A 185 -22.97 -3.43 9.65
N GLN A 186 -22.06 -4.30 10.05
CA GLN A 186 -21.88 -4.68 11.46
C GLN A 186 -20.96 -3.74 12.24
N THR A 187 -19.96 -3.16 11.57
CA THR A 187 -18.96 -2.29 12.23
C THR A 187 -19.25 -0.81 12.11
N GLY A 188 -20.07 -0.40 11.13
CA GLY A 188 -20.30 1.00 10.77
C GLY A 188 -19.10 1.68 10.11
N VAL A 189 -18.07 0.92 9.72
CA VAL A 189 -16.91 1.45 8.97
C VAL A 189 -17.37 1.94 7.61
N GLN A 190 -16.93 3.15 7.23
CA GLN A 190 -17.29 3.73 5.94
C GLN A 190 -16.31 3.29 4.86
N ILE A 191 -16.83 2.61 3.86
CA ILE A 191 -16.11 2.22 2.65
C ILE A 191 -16.99 2.62 1.46
N PRO A 192 -16.45 3.26 0.41
CA PRO A 192 -17.26 3.67 -0.72
C PRO A 192 -17.86 2.45 -1.41
N LYS A 193 -19.16 2.49 -1.63
CA LYS A 193 -19.85 1.46 -2.40
C LYS A 193 -19.26 1.38 -3.80
N CYS A 194 -18.93 0.18 -4.26
CA CYS A 194 -18.61 -0.05 -5.67
C CYS A 194 -19.91 -0.28 -6.44
N TYR A 195 -20.28 0.68 -7.28
CA TYR A 195 -21.48 0.59 -8.12
C TYR A 195 -21.26 -0.28 -9.35
N ASP A 196 -20.05 -0.25 -9.92
CA ASP A 196 -19.66 -1.05 -11.08
C ASP A 196 -18.15 -1.26 -11.11
N ALA A 197 -17.73 -2.43 -11.59
CA ALA A 197 -16.34 -2.76 -11.87
C ALA A 197 -16.23 -3.55 -13.17
N GLN A 198 -15.37 -3.08 -14.08
CA GLN A 198 -15.06 -3.78 -15.33
C GLN A 198 -13.58 -4.17 -15.29
N LEU A 199 -13.30 -5.44 -15.47
CA LEU A 199 -11.97 -6.01 -15.34
C LEU A 199 -11.60 -6.78 -16.59
N GLU A 200 -10.55 -6.34 -17.29
CA GLU A 200 -9.95 -7.01 -18.44
C GLU A 200 -8.46 -7.25 -18.17
N PRO A 201 -8.11 -8.17 -17.24
CA PRO A 201 -6.72 -8.50 -16.99
C PRO A 201 -6.15 -9.32 -18.15
N ASN A 202 -4.95 -8.98 -18.60
CA ASN A 202 -4.20 -9.79 -19.56
C ASN A 202 -2.91 -10.30 -18.89
N HIS A 203 -2.90 -11.61 -18.60
CA HIS A 203 -1.75 -12.23 -17.90
C HIS A 203 -0.58 -12.50 -18.85
N GLU A 204 -0.82 -12.65 -20.17
CA GLU A 204 0.21 -12.88 -21.18
C GLU A 204 0.90 -11.56 -21.56
N ASN A 205 0.12 -10.49 -21.68
CA ASN A 205 0.63 -9.15 -21.94
C ASN A 205 0.02 -8.14 -20.95
N PRO A 206 0.63 -7.95 -19.76
CA PRO A 206 0.08 -7.07 -18.72
C PRO A 206 -0.18 -5.62 -19.18
N MET A 207 0.52 -5.14 -20.21
CA MET A 207 0.30 -3.80 -20.77
C MET A 207 -1.08 -3.63 -21.40
N GLU A 208 -1.70 -4.71 -21.89
CA GLU A 208 -3.06 -4.68 -22.44
C GLU A 208 -4.15 -4.77 -21.35
N SER A 209 -3.77 -4.87 -20.10
CA SER A 209 -4.74 -4.91 -19.00
C SER A 209 -5.47 -3.58 -18.86
N LYS A 210 -6.78 -3.66 -18.64
CA LYS A 210 -7.67 -2.51 -18.47
C LYS A 210 -8.63 -2.73 -17.32
N PHE A 211 -8.94 -1.67 -16.59
CA PHE A 211 -9.87 -1.72 -15.46
C PHE A 211 -10.65 -0.41 -15.37
N SER A 212 -11.92 -0.49 -14.97
CA SER A 212 -12.67 0.69 -14.57
C SER A 212 -13.54 0.39 -13.36
N PHE A 213 -13.74 1.42 -12.56
CA PHE A 213 -14.55 1.35 -11.35
C PHE A 213 -15.44 2.57 -11.25
N LEU A 214 -16.66 2.37 -10.84
CA LEU A 214 -17.56 3.45 -10.43
C LEU A 214 -17.86 3.28 -8.94
N PHE A 215 -17.40 4.24 -8.15
CA PHE A 215 -17.54 4.25 -6.69
C PHE A 215 -18.49 5.32 -6.21
N GLU A 216 -19.07 5.11 -5.04
CA GLU A 216 -19.61 6.18 -4.21
C GLU A 216 -18.52 7.26 -4.00
N ASP A 217 -18.94 8.52 -4.07
CA ASP A 217 -18.02 9.64 -3.90
C ASP A 217 -18.07 10.17 -2.46
N PHE A 218 -16.93 10.14 -1.78
CA PHE A 218 -16.75 10.89 -0.55
C PHE A 218 -16.45 12.35 -0.91
N SER A 219 -17.52 13.07 -1.29
CA SER A 219 -17.43 14.41 -1.86
C SER A 219 -17.09 15.48 -0.82
N PRO A 220 -16.20 16.43 -1.13
CA PRO A 220 -16.03 17.62 -0.30
C PRO A 220 -17.32 18.43 -0.12
N ALA A 221 -18.24 18.38 -1.10
CA ALA A 221 -19.53 19.04 -1.00
C ALA A 221 -20.41 18.44 0.11
N ASP A 222 -20.20 17.16 0.43
CA ASP A 222 -20.89 16.45 1.51
C ASP A 222 -20.12 16.52 2.83
N GLY A 223 -19.01 17.27 2.88
CA GLY A 223 -18.22 17.49 4.09
C GLY A 223 -17.06 16.53 4.28
N TRP A 224 -16.76 15.68 3.29
CA TRP A 224 -15.55 14.82 3.32
C TRP A 224 -14.29 15.61 3.00
N TYR A 225 -13.20 15.34 3.73
CA TYR A 225 -11.90 15.98 3.51
C TYR A 225 -10.75 15.02 3.75
N GLN A 226 -9.60 15.33 3.18
CA GLN A 226 -8.34 14.64 3.44
C GLN A 226 -7.40 15.56 4.21
N GLU A 227 -6.61 14.98 5.09
CA GLU A 227 -5.52 15.67 5.79
C GLU A 227 -4.19 15.43 5.08
N TRP A 228 -3.33 16.43 5.10
CA TRP A 228 -1.98 16.28 4.55
C TRP A 228 -1.13 15.33 5.38
N LEU A 229 -1.18 15.43 6.70
CA LEU A 229 -0.75 14.47 7.73
C LEU A 229 -1.70 14.63 8.92
N LEU A 230 -1.90 13.56 9.67
CA LEU A 230 -2.72 13.60 10.88
C LEU A 230 -1.91 14.27 11.98
N ASP A 231 -2.25 15.52 12.31
CA ASP A 231 -1.54 16.34 13.29
C ASP A 231 -2.37 16.65 14.56
N ASP A 232 -3.52 15.99 14.71
CA ASP A 232 -4.36 16.05 15.91
C ASP A 232 -4.73 14.65 16.42
N ALA A 233 -5.05 14.58 17.73
CA ALA A 233 -5.36 13.33 18.39
C ALA A 233 -6.68 12.72 17.93
N GLU A 234 -7.70 13.54 17.65
CA GLU A 234 -9.03 13.07 17.25
C GLU A 234 -8.98 12.34 15.91
N SER A 235 -8.27 12.86 14.92
CA SER A 235 -8.08 12.21 13.62
C SER A 235 -7.28 10.91 13.75
N CYS A 236 -6.22 10.90 14.58
CA CYS A 236 -5.46 9.68 14.86
C CYS A 236 -6.31 8.61 15.53
N GLU A 237 -7.07 8.96 16.57
CA GLU A 237 -7.94 8.05 17.33
C GLU A 237 -9.09 7.52 16.43
N ALA A 238 -9.69 8.35 15.58
CA ALA A 238 -10.71 7.93 14.62
C ALA A 238 -10.18 6.86 13.67
N ALA A 239 -8.96 7.06 13.14
CA ALA A 239 -8.32 6.09 12.27
C ALA A 239 -8.01 4.78 13.00
N LEU A 240 -7.39 4.86 14.18
CA LEU A 240 -7.04 3.70 14.99
C LEU A 240 -8.26 2.89 15.43
N SER A 241 -9.35 3.55 15.85
CA SER A 241 -10.62 2.88 16.19
C SER A 241 -11.23 2.18 14.97
N THR A 242 -11.17 2.81 13.79
CA THR A 242 -11.67 2.20 12.54
C THR A 242 -10.86 0.95 12.17
N PHE A 243 -9.54 1.01 12.21
CA PHE A 243 -8.69 -0.16 11.95
C PHE A 243 -8.90 -1.25 13.00
N ALA A 244 -9.06 -0.90 14.28
CA ALA A 244 -9.33 -1.87 15.34
C ALA A 244 -10.63 -2.67 15.08
N LYS A 245 -11.68 -2.02 14.59
CA LYS A 245 -12.94 -2.70 14.21
C LYS A 245 -12.73 -3.67 13.05
N ILE A 246 -12.04 -3.23 11.98
CA ILE A 246 -11.78 -4.10 10.82
C ILE A 246 -10.94 -5.31 11.24
N HIS A 247 -9.85 -5.06 11.97
CA HIS A 247 -8.95 -6.11 12.41
C HIS A 247 -9.65 -7.11 13.34
N ALA A 248 -10.47 -6.65 14.27
CA ALA A 248 -11.21 -7.52 15.16
C ALA A 248 -12.32 -8.31 14.43
N TYR A 249 -13.02 -7.68 13.49
CA TYR A 249 -14.08 -8.32 12.72
C TYR A 249 -13.58 -9.53 11.92
N PHE A 250 -12.42 -9.41 11.29
CA PHE A 250 -11.80 -10.47 10.50
C PHE A 250 -10.75 -11.29 11.28
N TRP A 251 -10.63 -11.09 12.59
CA TRP A 251 -9.68 -11.84 13.39
C TRP A 251 -9.96 -13.35 13.33
N THR A 252 -8.90 -14.15 13.25
CA THR A 252 -9.05 -15.61 13.31
C THR A 252 -9.91 -16.03 14.50
N GLY A 253 -10.99 -16.78 14.24
CA GLY A 253 -11.93 -17.24 15.28
C GLY A 253 -13.10 -16.31 15.54
N SER A 254 -13.18 -15.12 14.92
CA SER A 254 -14.36 -14.25 15.01
C SER A 254 -15.60 -14.88 14.39
N ASP A 255 -16.76 -14.29 14.68
CA ASP A 255 -18.05 -14.74 14.16
C ASP A 255 -18.16 -14.68 12.64
N PHE A 256 -17.37 -13.80 11.99
CA PHE A 256 -17.27 -13.74 10.52
C PHE A 256 -16.94 -15.10 9.91
N TRP A 257 -16.01 -15.86 10.48
CA TRP A 257 -15.56 -17.15 9.94
C TRP A 257 -16.58 -18.28 10.03
N LYS A 258 -17.73 -18.03 10.67
CA LYS A 258 -18.88 -18.98 10.69
C LYS A 258 -19.66 -18.96 9.38
N ASP A 259 -19.59 -17.86 8.62
CA ASP A 259 -20.12 -17.76 7.26
C ASP A 259 -19.06 -18.27 6.27
N THR A 260 -19.10 -19.56 6.00
CA THR A 260 -18.08 -20.23 5.18
C THR A 260 -18.03 -19.71 3.74
N GLU A 261 -19.17 -19.31 3.17
CA GLU A 261 -19.24 -18.74 1.81
C GLU A 261 -18.53 -17.39 1.73
N ALA A 262 -18.82 -16.49 2.66
CA ALA A 262 -18.16 -15.18 2.71
C ALA A 262 -16.66 -15.31 3.04
N ALA A 263 -16.28 -16.29 3.86
CA ALA A 263 -14.89 -16.55 4.20
C ALA A 263 -14.09 -17.08 3.00
N GLU A 264 -14.62 -18.06 2.27
CA GLU A 264 -14.01 -18.61 1.06
C GLU A 264 -13.87 -17.53 -0.02
N GLU A 265 -14.93 -16.74 -0.27
CA GLU A 265 -14.90 -15.61 -1.20
C GLU A 265 -13.78 -14.62 -0.86
N LEU A 266 -13.65 -14.26 0.44
CA LEU A 266 -12.60 -13.36 0.89
C LEU A 266 -11.20 -13.98 0.71
N GLU A 267 -11.00 -15.24 1.09
CA GLU A 267 -9.70 -15.92 1.00
C GLU A 267 -9.20 -16.06 -0.45
N GLU A 268 -10.10 -16.23 -1.41
CA GLU A 268 -9.77 -16.32 -2.83
C GLU A 268 -9.58 -14.94 -3.47
N GLY A 269 -10.31 -13.93 -2.98
CA GLY A 269 -10.40 -12.61 -3.61
C GLY A 269 -9.31 -11.62 -3.24
N VAL A 270 -8.58 -11.80 -2.12
CA VAL A 270 -7.60 -10.84 -1.62
C VAL A 270 -6.18 -11.39 -1.59
N TRP A 271 -5.20 -10.53 -1.29
CA TRP A 271 -3.82 -11.01 -1.15
C TRP A 271 -3.70 -12.00 0.01
N LYS A 272 -2.99 -13.09 -0.21
CA LYS A 272 -2.66 -14.04 0.88
C LYS A 272 -1.85 -13.39 2.00
N SER A 273 -0.98 -12.43 1.62
CA SER A 273 -0.35 -11.51 2.54
C SER A 273 -0.64 -10.09 2.06
N GLY A 274 -1.50 -9.39 2.77
CA GLY A 274 -1.80 -7.99 2.56
C GLY A 274 -0.55 -7.16 2.89
N SER A 275 -0.34 -6.10 2.23
CA SER A 275 0.63 -5.04 2.44
C SER A 275 1.44 -4.70 1.19
N TYR A 276 1.50 -3.40 0.91
CA TYR A 276 2.41 -2.86 -0.11
C TYR A 276 3.88 -3.18 0.20
N VAL A 277 4.23 -3.31 1.48
CA VAL A 277 5.62 -3.48 1.96
C VAL A 277 6.12 -4.91 1.82
N GLN A 278 5.23 -5.89 1.68
CA GLN A 278 5.58 -7.30 1.69
C GLN A 278 6.67 -7.66 0.65
N PRO A 279 7.60 -8.58 0.96
CA PRO A 279 8.75 -8.90 0.11
C PRO A 279 8.40 -9.39 -1.29
N LYS A 280 7.33 -10.19 -1.44
CA LYS A 280 6.87 -10.65 -2.76
C LYS A 280 6.37 -9.50 -3.65
N ALA A 281 5.83 -8.45 -3.05
CA ALA A 281 5.40 -7.26 -3.77
C ALA A 281 6.56 -6.36 -4.18
N GLN A 282 7.61 -6.26 -3.36
CA GLN A 282 8.73 -5.34 -3.57
C GLN A 282 9.98 -5.98 -4.15
N GLY A 283 10.20 -7.26 -3.93
CA GLY A 283 11.40 -8.00 -4.34
C GLY A 283 12.38 -8.22 -3.17
N ALA A 284 12.84 -9.46 -3.03
CA ALA A 284 13.70 -9.89 -1.92
C ALA A 284 15.11 -9.28 -1.94
N ASP A 285 15.57 -8.76 -3.08
CA ASP A 285 16.87 -8.10 -3.21
C ASP A 285 16.96 -6.77 -2.43
N GLN A 286 15.83 -6.19 -2.01
CA GLN A 286 15.79 -4.96 -1.24
C GLN A 286 16.40 -5.10 0.16
N TRP A 287 16.35 -6.29 0.75
CA TRP A 287 16.94 -6.52 2.08
C TRP A 287 18.47 -6.32 2.09
N LYS A 288 19.14 -6.53 0.95
CA LYS A 288 20.60 -6.46 0.80
C LYS A 288 21.10 -5.11 0.28
N LYS A 289 20.24 -4.11 0.26
CA LYS A 289 20.57 -2.76 -0.25
C LYS A 289 20.54 -1.68 0.81
N VAL A 290 20.07 -1.99 2.01
CA VAL A 290 19.76 -1.00 3.05
C VAL A 290 21.01 -0.22 3.46
N ALA A 291 22.12 -0.91 3.69
CA ALA A 291 23.39 -0.29 4.09
C ALA A 291 23.96 0.64 2.99
N ALA A 292 23.96 0.15 1.74
CA ALA A 292 24.44 0.95 0.61
C ALA A 292 23.56 2.17 0.34
N GLU A 293 22.25 1.98 0.39
CA GLU A 293 21.28 3.07 0.16
C GLU A 293 21.27 4.07 1.33
N TRP A 294 21.45 3.62 2.57
CA TRP A 294 21.65 4.50 3.72
C TRP A 294 22.85 5.41 3.49
N THR A 295 24.01 4.84 3.17
CA THR A 295 25.24 5.58 2.92
C THR A 295 25.06 6.63 1.80
N SER A 296 24.31 6.29 0.76
CA SER A 296 24.03 7.20 -0.35
C SER A 296 23.02 8.31 -0.02
N LYS A 297 21.96 7.97 0.71
CA LYS A 297 20.79 8.84 0.87
C LYS A 297 20.80 9.67 2.15
N LYS A 298 21.48 9.22 3.21
CA LYS A 298 21.57 9.95 4.49
C LYS A 298 22.07 11.38 4.34
N MET A 299 22.90 11.66 3.33
CA MET A 299 23.42 12.99 3.07
C MET A 299 22.36 14.04 2.76
N LYS A 300 21.15 13.60 2.33
CA LYS A 300 19.99 14.51 2.18
C LYS A 300 19.48 15.05 3.52
N PHE A 301 19.85 14.41 4.62
CA PHE A 301 19.41 14.70 5.98
C PHE A 301 20.61 14.97 6.91
N GLU A 302 21.75 15.36 6.34
CA GLU A 302 22.99 15.57 7.12
C GLU A 302 22.79 16.58 8.25
N THR A 303 22.09 17.66 7.98
CA THR A 303 21.81 18.72 8.96
C THR A 303 21.02 18.17 10.15
N GLU A 304 20.04 17.32 9.91
CA GLU A 304 19.09 16.83 10.90
C GLU A 304 19.60 15.57 11.61
N LEU A 305 20.34 14.70 10.91
CA LEU A 305 20.68 13.37 11.41
C LEU A 305 22.15 13.20 11.83
N SER A 306 23.09 14.03 11.36
CA SER A 306 24.54 13.81 11.57
C SER A 306 24.97 13.87 13.05
N SER A 307 24.18 14.49 13.91
CA SER A 307 24.44 14.57 15.36
C SER A 307 24.04 13.31 16.15
N PHE A 308 23.32 12.37 15.53
CA PHE A 308 22.88 11.14 16.20
C PHE A 308 23.93 10.03 16.10
N ASP A 309 24.06 9.23 17.15
CA ASP A 309 25.04 8.15 17.26
C ASP A 309 24.87 7.08 16.16
N TYR A 310 23.65 6.92 15.65
CA TYR A 310 23.34 5.95 14.59
C TYR A 310 23.71 6.41 13.17
N TRP A 311 24.13 7.66 13.00
CA TRP A 311 24.45 8.23 11.68
C TRP A 311 25.35 7.36 10.82
N ASP A 312 26.38 6.76 11.40
CA ASP A 312 27.35 5.98 10.64
C ASP A 312 26.93 4.54 10.37
N ASN A 313 26.11 3.91 11.24
CA ASN A 313 25.92 2.47 11.23
C ASN A 313 24.45 1.98 11.17
N LEU A 314 23.46 2.88 11.09
CA LEU A 314 22.05 2.47 11.08
C LEU A 314 21.72 1.54 9.92
N GLY A 315 22.28 1.82 8.74
CA GLY A 315 22.03 1.02 7.54
C GLY A 315 22.51 -0.42 7.68
N GLU A 316 23.74 -0.62 8.18
CA GLU A 316 24.33 -1.94 8.38
C GLU A 316 23.57 -2.73 9.46
N ARG A 317 23.24 -2.07 10.56
CA ARG A 317 22.46 -2.68 11.65
C ARG A 317 21.08 -3.11 11.17
N LEU A 318 20.36 -2.25 10.47
CA LEU A 318 19.04 -2.58 9.92
C LEU A 318 19.13 -3.66 8.85
N GLU A 319 20.14 -3.62 7.96
CA GLU A 319 20.34 -4.66 6.94
C GLU A 319 20.56 -6.03 7.57
N SER A 320 21.28 -6.11 8.71
CA SER A 320 21.58 -7.37 9.38
C SER A 320 20.33 -8.13 9.88
N VAL A 321 19.21 -7.43 10.10
CA VAL A 321 17.92 -8.01 10.57
C VAL A 321 16.80 -7.88 9.54
N ALA A 322 17.02 -7.20 8.42
CA ALA A 322 15.96 -6.82 7.47
C ALA A 322 15.19 -8.02 6.88
N GLU A 323 15.90 -9.11 6.55
CA GLU A 323 15.28 -10.31 5.99
C GLU A 323 14.42 -11.03 7.03
N GLU A 324 14.91 -11.19 8.25
CA GLU A 324 14.18 -11.78 9.37
C GLU A 324 12.93 -10.94 9.70
N CYS A 325 13.10 -9.63 9.87
CA CYS A 325 11.99 -8.71 10.14
C CYS A 325 10.92 -8.75 9.03
N GLY A 326 11.34 -8.77 7.76
CA GLY A 326 10.43 -8.88 6.64
C GLY A 326 9.61 -10.18 6.63
N HIS A 327 10.20 -11.30 7.04
CA HIS A 327 9.48 -12.56 7.16
C HIS A 327 8.51 -12.57 8.34
N VAL A 328 8.91 -12.03 9.49
CA VAL A 328 8.06 -11.95 10.70
C VAL A 328 6.92 -10.94 10.50
N ALA A 329 7.18 -9.80 9.85
CA ALA A 329 6.15 -8.82 9.53
C ALA A 329 5.09 -9.36 8.55
N HIS A 330 5.46 -10.32 7.68
CA HIS A 330 4.59 -10.87 6.64
C HIS A 330 4.54 -12.40 6.67
N PRO A 331 4.09 -13.02 7.80
CA PRO A 331 4.19 -14.45 8.03
C PRO A 331 3.32 -15.27 7.07
N PHE A 332 2.30 -14.66 6.47
CA PHE A 332 1.37 -15.31 5.53
C PHE A 332 1.82 -15.24 4.06
N ALA A 333 2.96 -14.63 3.79
CA ALA A 333 3.51 -14.57 2.44
C ALA A 333 3.91 -15.95 1.88
N ASN A 334 4.23 -16.91 2.74
CA ASN A 334 4.57 -18.27 2.37
C ASN A 334 3.67 -19.26 3.10
N ASP A 335 2.78 -19.94 2.36
CA ASP A 335 1.93 -21.01 2.89
C ASP A 335 2.79 -22.14 3.51
N HIS A 336 2.31 -22.68 4.61
CA HIS A 336 2.92 -23.82 5.31
C HIS A 336 4.35 -23.57 5.87
N SER A 337 4.77 -22.33 6.01
CA SER A 337 5.98 -22.00 6.75
C SER A 337 5.78 -22.17 8.26
N ALA A 338 6.87 -22.35 9.02
CA ALA A 338 6.79 -22.37 10.48
C ALA A 338 6.21 -21.06 11.02
N LEU A 339 6.55 -19.93 10.41
CA LEU A 339 5.99 -18.62 10.77
C LEU A 339 4.49 -18.54 10.49
N PHE A 340 4.00 -19.11 9.38
CA PHE A 340 2.58 -19.15 9.10
C PHE A 340 1.81 -19.83 10.24
N GLU A 341 2.25 -21.01 10.68
CA GLU A 341 1.58 -21.76 11.77
C GLU A 341 1.69 -21.05 13.13
N GLU A 342 2.84 -20.44 13.41
CA GLU A 342 3.07 -19.69 14.65
C GLU A 342 2.15 -18.46 14.77
N TYR A 343 2.02 -17.70 13.69
CA TYR A 343 1.25 -16.44 13.68
C TYR A 343 -0.20 -16.60 13.26
N ARG A 344 -0.65 -17.78 12.81
CA ARG A 344 -2.01 -18.05 12.30
C ARG A 344 -3.12 -17.59 13.25
N LYS A 345 -2.91 -17.72 14.55
CA LYS A 345 -3.88 -17.28 15.58
C LYS A 345 -4.08 -15.76 15.66
N TYR A 346 -3.16 -14.98 15.06
CA TYR A 346 -3.20 -13.52 15.01
C TYR A 346 -3.57 -13.00 13.62
N ARG A 347 -3.91 -13.90 12.70
CA ARG A 347 -4.26 -13.55 11.33
C ARG A 347 -5.54 -12.74 11.30
N THR A 348 -5.51 -11.62 10.57
CA THR A 348 -6.68 -10.81 10.29
C THR A 348 -6.58 -10.23 8.87
N PHE A 349 -7.65 -9.58 8.42
CA PHE A 349 -7.63 -8.77 7.20
C PHE A 349 -7.00 -7.41 7.49
N THR A 350 -6.12 -6.96 6.61
CA THR A 350 -5.42 -5.68 6.68
C THR A 350 -5.72 -4.83 5.44
N HIS A 351 -5.71 -3.52 5.59
CA HIS A 351 -5.83 -2.58 4.47
C HIS A 351 -4.60 -2.66 3.55
N GLY A 352 -3.42 -2.80 4.15
CA GLY A 352 -2.14 -3.01 3.47
C GLY A 352 -1.47 -1.77 2.86
N ASP A 353 -2.15 -0.62 2.78
CA ASP A 353 -1.59 0.70 2.41
C ASP A 353 -2.33 1.84 3.15
N PRO A 354 -2.33 1.84 4.50
CA PRO A 354 -3.11 2.76 5.32
C PRO A 354 -2.46 4.15 5.44
N LYS A 355 -1.98 4.69 4.34
CA LYS A 355 -1.40 6.05 4.31
C LYS A 355 -2.50 7.11 4.34
N GLN A 356 -2.17 8.33 4.76
CA GLN A 356 -3.14 9.43 4.91
C GLN A 356 -3.92 9.75 3.62
N ALA A 357 -3.33 9.53 2.43
CA ALA A 357 -4.02 9.76 1.16
C ALA A 357 -5.21 8.80 0.91
N ASN A 358 -5.26 7.68 1.65
CA ASN A 358 -6.33 6.69 1.59
C ASN A 358 -7.36 6.87 2.71
N LEU A 359 -7.26 7.95 3.48
CA LEU A 359 -8.11 8.29 4.62
C LEU A 359 -8.91 9.56 4.31
N LEU A 360 -10.22 9.47 4.35
CA LEU A 360 -11.11 10.61 4.22
C LEU A 360 -11.88 10.80 5.53
N PHE A 361 -11.91 12.01 6.01
CA PHE A 361 -12.58 12.36 7.26
C PHE A 361 -13.86 13.11 7.00
N HIS A 362 -14.86 12.90 7.83
CA HIS A 362 -16.11 13.65 7.83
C HIS A 362 -16.41 14.06 9.26
N LYS A 363 -16.57 15.38 9.48
CA LYS A 363 -16.91 15.88 10.81
C LYS A 363 -18.29 15.38 11.23
N SER A 364 -18.36 14.81 12.43
CA SER A 364 -19.62 14.37 12.98
C SER A 364 -20.54 15.57 13.19
N ASN A 365 -21.78 15.45 12.72
CA ASN A 365 -22.84 16.42 13.03
C ASN A 365 -23.46 16.18 14.42
N ASP A 366 -23.11 15.07 15.08
CA ASP A 366 -23.58 14.72 16.42
C ASP A 366 -22.60 15.30 17.48
N PRO A 367 -23.05 16.27 18.30
CA PRO A 367 -22.18 16.87 19.34
C PRO A 367 -21.71 15.87 20.41
N SER A 368 -22.35 14.71 20.52
CA SER A 368 -21.94 13.64 21.44
C SER A 368 -20.78 12.80 20.90
N ASN A 369 -20.58 12.79 19.57
CA ASN A 369 -19.49 12.10 18.92
C ASN A 369 -18.35 13.08 18.60
N LYS A 370 -17.28 13.03 19.40
CA LYS A 370 -16.12 13.92 19.26
C LYS A 370 -15.22 13.53 18.10
N LEU A 371 -15.18 12.24 17.76
CA LEU A 371 -14.30 11.77 16.70
C LEU A 371 -14.96 11.97 15.33
N PRO A 372 -14.18 12.39 14.30
CA PRO A 372 -14.68 12.39 12.93
C PRO A 372 -14.98 10.97 12.47
N GLN A 373 -15.89 10.82 11.52
CA GLN A 373 -16.03 9.56 10.78
C GLN A 373 -14.82 9.39 9.86
N LEU A 374 -14.34 8.16 9.72
CA LEU A 374 -13.31 7.83 8.75
C LEU A 374 -13.87 6.99 7.61
N GLY A 375 -13.64 7.42 6.38
CA GLY A 375 -13.84 6.67 5.15
C GLY A 375 -12.50 6.14 4.63
N LEU A 376 -12.46 4.85 4.27
CA LEU A 376 -11.28 4.19 3.74
C LEU A 376 -11.42 3.94 2.24
N ILE A 377 -10.37 4.24 1.47
CA ILE A 377 -10.32 4.01 0.03
C ILE A 377 -9.04 3.26 -0.37
N ASP A 378 -9.00 2.77 -1.61
CA ASP A 378 -7.82 2.18 -2.25
C ASP A 378 -7.33 0.85 -1.63
N PHE A 379 -8.19 -0.15 -1.67
CA PHE A 379 -7.95 -1.50 -1.13
C PHE A 379 -7.05 -2.38 -2.02
N GLN A 380 -6.17 -1.81 -2.83
CA GLN A 380 -5.30 -2.55 -3.77
C GLN A 380 -4.34 -3.55 -3.09
N TRP A 381 -4.00 -3.29 -1.84
CA TRP A 381 -3.04 -4.09 -1.08
C TRP A 381 -3.67 -4.88 0.05
N SER A 382 -4.99 -4.95 0.06
CA SER A 382 -5.73 -5.62 1.11
C SER A 382 -5.60 -7.13 1.04
N GLY A 383 -5.44 -7.72 2.19
CA GLY A 383 -5.29 -9.16 2.33
C GLY A 383 -5.05 -9.55 3.77
N PHE A 384 -4.49 -10.73 3.98
CA PHE A 384 -4.27 -11.21 5.33
C PHE A 384 -2.92 -10.75 5.88
N GLY A 385 -2.90 -10.36 7.15
CA GLY A 385 -1.72 -9.83 7.80
C GLY A 385 -1.82 -9.89 9.32
N LEU A 386 -0.85 -9.27 9.96
CA LEU A 386 -0.88 -8.96 11.39
C LEU A 386 -1.45 -7.55 11.56
N ALA A 387 -2.41 -7.39 12.44
CA ALA A 387 -2.98 -6.09 12.78
C ALA A 387 -1.89 -5.06 13.14
N ALA A 388 -0.91 -5.48 13.92
CA ALA A 388 0.20 -4.63 14.36
C ALA A 388 1.04 -4.08 13.20
N THR A 389 1.25 -4.86 12.12
CA THR A 389 2.04 -4.40 10.97
C THR A 389 1.28 -3.40 10.11
N ASP A 390 -0.05 -3.51 10.02
CA ASP A 390 -0.89 -2.51 9.35
C ASP A 390 -0.88 -1.18 10.14
N ILE A 391 -0.93 -1.26 11.48
CA ILE A 391 -0.80 -0.09 12.35
C ILE A 391 0.60 0.52 12.29
N ALA A 392 1.67 -0.27 12.20
CA ALA A 392 3.01 0.25 11.98
C ALA A 392 3.09 1.04 10.67
N HIS A 393 2.45 0.54 9.61
CA HIS A 393 2.36 1.24 8.34
C HIS A 393 1.55 2.54 8.46
N PHE A 394 0.40 2.52 9.13
CA PHE A 394 -0.41 3.72 9.39
C PHE A 394 0.38 4.79 10.15
N ILE A 395 0.96 4.44 11.30
CA ILE A 395 1.71 5.39 12.13
C ILE A 395 2.85 6.03 11.35
N THR A 396 3.63 5.24 10.66
CA THR A 396 4.82 5.74 9.94
C THR A 396 4.49 6.52 8.68
N SER A 397 3.35 6.27 8.04
CA SER A 397 2.99 6.85 6.74
C SER A 397 1.96 7.97 6.79
N ALA A 398 1.15 8.04 7.86
CA ALA A 398 0.02 8.96 7.96
C ALA A 398 0.13 9.99 9.09
N VAL A 399 0.68 9.60 10.25
CA VAL A 399 0.68 10.44 11.45
C VAL A 399 1.84 11.43 11.42
N HIS A 400 1.60 12.69 11.81
CA HIS A 400 2.64 13.70 11.93
C HIS A 400 3.55 13.43 13.14
N ALA A 401 4.84 13.72 13.03
CA ALA A 401 5.83 13.46 14.08
C ALA A 401 5.48 14.13 15.43
N ASP A 402 4.81 15.27 15.41
CA ASP A 402 4.39 15.98 16.63
C ASP A 402 3.45 15.13 17.52
N GLN A 403 2.68 14.22 16.90
CA GLN A 403 1.80 13.27 17.60
C GLN A 403 2.56 12.03 18.11
N LEU A 404 3.81 11.81 17.69
CA LEU A 404 4.57 10.60 17.96
C LEU A 404 5.68 10.80 19.02
N VAL A 405 6.17 12.04 19.15
CA VAL A 405 7.23 12.38 20.12
C VAL A 405 6.70 12.48 21.55
N ASN A 406 7.61 12.50 22.52
CA ASN A 406 7.30 12.69 23.96
C ASN A 406 6.27 11.70 24.53
N GLY A 407 6.30 10.44 24.04
CA GLY A 407 5.38 9.39 24.49
C GLY A 407 4.05 9.33 23.72
N GLY A 408 3.87 10.17 22.69
CA GLY A 408 2.66 10.19 21.87
C GLY A 408 2.43 8.88 21.14
N GLU A 409 3.49 8.28 20.54
CA GLU A 409 3.42 6.95 19.92
C GLU A 409 2.83 5.90 20.88
N GLU A 410 3.32 5.84 22.11
CA GLU A 410 2.84 4.89 23.13
C GLU A 410 1.37 5.13 23.49
N ILE A 411 0.93 6.38 23.58
CA ILE A 411 -0.48 6.74 23.83
C ILE A 411 -1.35 6.22 22.70
N LEU A 412 -0.98 6.45 21.44
CA LEU A 412 -1.73 5.97 20.28
C LEU A 412 -1.75 4.44 20.19
N MET A 413 -0.64 3.78 20.50
CA MET A 413 -0.58 2.30 20.51
C MET A 413 -1.47 1.69 21.58
N LYS A 414 -1.48 2.27 22.79
CA LYS A 414 -2.37 1.85 23.89
C LYS A 414 -3.84 2.08 23.55
N TYR A 415 -4.15 3.20 22.91
CA TYR A 415 -5.49 3.50 22.46
C TYR A 415 -5.97 2.45 21.44
N TYR A 416 -5.19 2.22 20.38
CA TYR A 416 -5.51 1.19 19.39
C TYR A 416 -5.70 -0.18 20.02
N PHE A 417 -4.77 -0.61 20.88
CA PHE A 417 -4.82 -1.92 21.52
C PHE A 417 -6.07 -2.07 22.39
N GLY A 418 -6.46 -1.03 23.13
CA GLY A 418 -7.69 -1.02 23.93
C GLY A 418 -8.94 -1.19 23.08
N GLU A 419 -9.04 -0.46 21.95
CA GLU A 419 -10.14 -0.61 21.00
C GLU A 419 -10.14 -2.01 20.35
N LEU A 420 -8.97 -2.52 19.97
CA LEU A 420 -8.87 -3.87 19.42
C LEU A 420 -9.36 -4.93 20.41
N GLN A 421 -8.92 -4.89 21.67
CA GLN A 421 -9.35 -5.86 22.71
C GLN A 421 -10.85 -5.85 22.94
N LYS A 422 -11.46 -4.68 22.96
CA LYS A 422 -12.90 -4.49 23.07
C LYS A 422 -13.63 -5.18 21.91
N HIS A 423 -13.22 -4.90 20.67
CA HIS A 423 -13.86 -5.42 19.47
C HIS A 423 -13.57 -6.91 19.22
N LEU A 424 -12.43 -7.46 19.65
CA LEU A 424 -12.16 -8.90 19.63
C LEU A 424 -13.19 -9.70 20.44
N THR A 425 -13.67 -9.12 21.54
CA THR A 425 -14.75 -9.74 22.33
C THR A 425 -16.12 -9.50 21.68
N GLU A 426 -16.35 -8.29 21.18
CA GLU A 426 -17.61 -7.91 20.52
C GLU A 426 -17.92 -8.77 19.29
N PHE A 427 -16.91 -9.06 18.45
CA PHE A 427 -17.06 -9.87 17.24
C PHE A 427 -16.76 -11.36 17.47
N GLY A 428 -16.72 -11.81 18.73
CA GLY A 428 -16.70 -13.24 19.10
C GLY A 428 -15.37 -13.96 18.84
N ALA A 429 -14.27 -13.26 18.58
CA ALA A 429 -12.95 -13.87 18.47
C ALA A 429 -12.52 -14.51 19.80
N TYR A 430 -12.85 -13.87 20.90
CA TYR A 430 -12.63 -14.38 22.27
C TYR A 430 -13.90 -14.21 23.12
N PRO A 431 -14.19 -15.17 24.03
CA PRO A 431 -15.39 -15.13 24.87
C PRO A 431 -15.43 -13.97 25.86
N THR A 432 -14.27 -13.56 26.37
CA THR A 432 -14.14 -12.49 27.37
C THR A 432 -12.94 -11.60 27.09
N ALA A 433 -12.92 -10.39 27.67
CA ALA A 433 -11.79 -9.49 27.60
C ALA A 433 -10.51 -10.06 28.24
N GLU A 434 -10.65 -10.91 29.26
CA GLU A 434 -9.52 -11.61 29.89
C GLU A 434 -8.92 -12.65 28.94
N ASP A 435 -9.77 -13.40 28.23
CA ASP A 435 -9.30 -14.34 27.20
C ASP A 435 -8.59 -13.58 26.06
N ALA A 436 -9.15 -12.48 25.59
CA ALA A 436 -8.55 -11.65 24.56
C ALA A 436 -7.17 -11.15 24.99
N SER A 437 -7.04 -10.56 26.18
CA SER A 437 -5.76 -10.02 26.68
C SER A 437 -4.72 -11.11 26.99
N THR A 438 -5.17 -12.32 27.38
CA THR A 438 -4.28 -13.45 27.64
C THR A 438 -3.74 -14.05 26.33
N ASN A 439 -4.56 -14.15 25.29
CA ASN A 439 -4.17 -14.74 24.01
C ASN A 439 -3.44 -13.76 23.08
N TYR A 440 -3.73 -12.47 23.19
CA TYR A 440 -3.04 -11.41 22.48
C TYR A 440 -2.71 -10.27 23.44
N SER A 441 -1.54 -10.35 24.07
CA SER A 441 -1.09 -9.36 25.04
C SER A 441 -0.56 -8.09 24.36
N TYR A 442 -0.47 -7.00 25.15
CA TYR A 442 0.12 -5.76 24.64
C TYR A 442 1.59 -5.93 24.26
N GLU A 443 2.33 -6.76 24.97
CA GLU A 443 3.72 -7.10 24.67
C GLU A 443 3.82 -7.80 23.31
N THR A 444 2.94 -8.78 23.03
CA THR A 444 2.90 -9.46 21.73
C THR A 444 2.57 -8.48 20.59
N PHE A 445 1.61 -7.59 20.83
CA PHE A 445 1.26 -6.53 19.87
C PHE A 445 2.46 -5.62 19.61
N LEU A 446 3.15 -5.17 20.65
CA LEU A 446 4.28 -4.26 20.55
C LEU A 446 5.47 -4.90 19.81
N GLU A 447 5.78 -6.17 20.09
CA GLU A 447 6.81 -6.91 19.36
C GLU A 447 6.53 -6.98 17.84
N GLN A 448 5.28 -7.28 17.45
CA GLN A 448 4.87 -7.31 16.05
C GLN A 448 4.87 -5.90 15.42
N TYR A 449 4.44 -4.89 16.15
CA TYR A 449 4.47 -3.50 15.71
C TYR A 449 5.90 -3.02 15.44
N GLU A 450 6.82 -3.27 16.36
CA GLU A 450 8.23 -2.89 16.22
C GLU A 450 8.90 -3.57 15.01
N VAL A 451 8.60 -4.83 14.77
CA VAL A 451 9.06 -5.53 13.56
C VAL A 451 8.49 -4.86 12.30
N GLY A 452 7.21 -4.46 12.32
CA GLY A 452 6.59 -3.71 11.24
C GLY A 452 7.28 -2.37 10.99
N VAL A 453 7.64 -1.63 12.05
CA VAL A 453 8.38 -0.36 11.94
C VAL A 453 9.75 -0.57 11.29
N LEU A 454 10.51 -1.61 11.72
CA LEU A 454 11.81 -1.94 11.10
C LEU A 454 11.67 -2.28 9.62
N ASP A 455 10.65 -3.06 9.24
CA ASP A 455 10.43 -3.44 7.84
C ASP A 455 10.04 -2.24 6.96
N ILE A 456 9.26 -1.29 7.49
CA ILE A 456 8.95 -0.04 6.80
C ILE A 456 10.17 0.85 6.70
N CYS A 457 10.97 0.97 7.76
CA CYS A 457 12.20 1.74 7.75
C CYS A 457 13.17 1.21 6.69
N ARG A 458 13.33 -0.11 6.61
CA ARG A 458 14.08 -0.79 5.55
C ARG A 458 13.59 -0.40 4.15
N LEU A 459 12.27 -0.50 3.90
CA LEU A 459 11.68 -0.13 2.61
C LEU A 459 11.92 1.33 2.28
N MET A 460 11.77 2.19 3.27
CA MET A 460 11.95 3.63 3.11
C MET A 460 13.38 3.97 2.68
N ILE A 461 14.38 3.48 3.39
CA ILE A 461 15.80 3.70 3.06
C ILE A 461 16.13 3.09 1.69
N ALA A 462 15.79 1.83 1.49
CA ALA A 462 16.19 1.09 0.29
C ALA A 462 15.49 1.58 -0.99
N TYR A 463 14.32 2.23 -0.88
CA TYR A 463 13.47 2.43 -2.05
C TYR A 463 12.78 3.79 -2.12
N THR A 464 12.11 4.23 -1.07
CA THR A 464 11.20 5.38 -1.16
C THR A 464 11.89 6.72 -0.97
N TRP A 465 12.98 6.79 -0.25
CA TRP A 465 13.74 8.02 -0.03
C TRP A 465 14.39 8.61 -1.28
N GLU A 466 14.52 7.83 -2.33
CA GLU A 466 14.88 8.39 -3.65
C GLU A 466 13.88 9.46 -4.11
N ARG A 467 12.60 9.28 -3.71
CA ARG A 467 11.49 10.19 -4.03
C ARG A 467 11.29 11.30 -3.01
N PHE A 468 12.17 11.42 -2.02
CA PHE A 468 12.10 12.53 -1.08
C PHE A 468 12.39 13.82 -1.85
N THR A 469 11.42 14.72 -1.86
CA THR A 469 11.52 16.04 -2.42
C THR A 469 11.87 17.03 -1.31
N GLU A 470 11.98 18.32 -1.67
CA GLU A 470 12.12 19.36 -0.67
C GLU A 470 11.01 19.24 0.39
N PRO A 471 11.36 19.41 1.67
CA PRO A 471 10.40 19.33 2.76
C PRO A 471 9.31 20.38 2.58
N VAL A 472 8.10 19.99 2.95
CA VAL A 472 6.94 20.86 2.91
C VAL A 472 6.51 21.12 4.35
N GLU A 473 6.27 22.38 4.68
CA GLU A 473 5.72 22.79 5.96
C GLU A 473 4.18 22.83 5.87
N LYS A 474 3.51 22.61 7.00
CA LYS A 474 2.05 22.48 7.03
C LYS A 474 1.29 23.75 6.66
N ASP A 475 1.91 24.91 6.73
CA ASP A 475 1.37 26.21 6.30
C ASP A 475 1.61 26.53 4.81
N ASP A 476 2.37 25.68 4.09
CA ASP A 476 2.50 25.74 2.63
C ASP A 476 1.35 24.95 1.96
N GLU A 477 0.18 25.59 1.81
CA GLU A 477 -1.00 24.97 1.20
C GLU A 477 -0.70 24.37 -0.20
N ALA A 478 0.08 25.05 -1.02
CA ALA A 478 0.44 24.57 -2.35
C ALA A 478 1.36 23.35 -2.29
N GLY A 479 2.32 23.38 -1.37
CA GLY A 479 3.21 22.25 -1.09
C GLY A 479 2.45 21.04 -0.54
N CYS A 480 1.53 21.27 0.41
CA CYS A 480 0.66 20.23 0.97
C CYS A 480 -0.19 19.57 -0.12
N ALA A 481 -0.85 20.35 -0.97
CA ALA A 481 -1.63 19.82 -2.09
C ALA A 481 -0.76 19.01 -3.07
N ARG A 482 0.43 19.52 -3.41
CA ARG A 482 1.38 18.87 -4.32
C ARG A 482 1.92 17.54 -3.77
N THR A 483 2.01 17.41 -2.45
CA THR A 483 2.58 16.24 -1.76
C THR A 483 1.53 15.35 -1.08
N MET A 484 0.23 15.63 -1.25
CA MET A 484 -0.86 14.92 -0.60
C MET A 484 -0.72 13.37 -0.73
N ASN A 485 -0.40 12.88 -1.91
CA ASN A 485 -0.27 11.44 -2.16
C ASN A 485 1.07 10.83 -1.70
N LYS A 486 2.00 11.63 -1.17
CA LYS A 486 3.26 11.14 -0.62
C LYS A 486 3.08 10.75 0.84
N THR A 487 3.78 9.71 1.25
CA THR A 487 3.85 9.28 2.65
C THR A 487 4.63 10.28 3.51
N SER A 488 4.38 10.31 4.81
CA SER A 488 4.99 11.25 5.77
C SER A 488 6.52 11.29 5.67
N TYR A 489 7.15 10.13 5.57
CA TYR A 489 8.61 10.00 5.48
C TYR A 489 9.20 10.46 4.14
N ASN A 490 8.39 10.85 3.17
CA ASN A 490 8.82 11.40 1.88
C ASN A 490 8.49 12.89 1.70
N LYS A 491 7.86 13.51 2.69
CA LYS A 491 7.45 14.93 2.62
C LYS A 491 7.76 15.73 3.88
N SER A 492 7.94 15.09 5.03
CA SER A 492 8.21 15.72 6.31
C SER A 492 9.56 15.29 6.87
N ILE A 493 10.49 16.24 7.09
CA ILE A 493 11.79 15.96 7.71
C ILE A 493 11.61 15.45 9.14
N SER A 494 10.73 16.06 9.92
CA SER A 494 10.48 15.64 11.31
C SER A 494 10.03 14.18 11.39
N ASN A 495 9.19 13.72 10.45
CA ASN A 495 8.79 12.32 10.35
C ASN A 495 9.95 11.40 9.95
N ALA A 496 10.80 11.83 9.03
CA ALA A 496 11.98 11.05 8.64
C ALA A 496 12.96 10.90 9.83
N VAL A 497 13.21 11.98 10.56
CA VAL A 497 14.06 11.98 11.76
C VAL A 497 13.46 11.09 12.86
N TRP A 498 12.16 11.23 13.15
CA TRP A 498 11.48 10.39 14.13
C TRP A 498 11.62 8.90 13.77
N LEU A 499 11.34 8.53 12.52
CA LEU A 499 11.37 7.13 12.10
C LEU A 499 12.79 6.52 12.20
N MET A 500 13.85 7.28 11.85
CA MET A 500 15.23 6.81 12.00
C MET A 500 15.61 6.64 13.47
N SER A 501 15.22 7.57 14.32
CA SER A 501 15.48 7.50 15.76
C SER A 501 14.73 6.32 16.39
N ARG A 502 13.47 6.10 16.00
CA ARG A 502 12.68 4.97 16.50
C ARG A 502 13.24 3.62 16.01
N CYS A 503 13.69 3.56 14.76
CA CYS A 503 14.38 2.38 14.24
C CYS A 503 15.65 2.06 15.08
N ASP A 504 16.47 3.06 15.38
CA ASP A 504 17.67 2.90 16.21
C ASP A 504 17.34 2.39 17.62
N GLU A 505 16.30 2.95 18.26
CA GLU A 505 15.84 2.51 19.58
C GLU A 505 15.41 1.03 19.56
N ILE A 506 14.63 0.63 18.56
CA ILE A 506 14.19 -0.77 18.41
C ILE A 506 15.38 -1.70 18.19
N LEU A 507 16.34 -1.32 17.34
CA LEU A 507 17.54 -2.12 17.11
C LEU A 507 18.38 -2.27 18.39
N LYS A 508 18.59 -1.18 19.14
CA LYS A 508 19.28 -1.21 20.44
C LYS A 508 18.58 -2.10 21.47
N SER A 509 17.26 -2.06 21.56
CA SER A 509 16.49 -2.93 22.47
C SER A 509 16.64 -4.41 22.12
N ARG A 510 16.87 -4.73 20.86
CA ARG A 510 17.11 -6.10 20.34
C ARG A 510 18.58 -6.52 20.41
N GLY A 511 19.48 -5.64 20.86
CA GLY A 511 20.92 -5.91 20.96
C GLY A 511 21.65 -5.88 19.62
N VAL A 512 21.13 -5.16 18.65
CA VAL A 512 21.70 -5.00 17.30
C VAL A 512 22.36 -3.65 17.11
#